data_81863340905bf69fa8d09206d331ca7c
#
_entry.id   81863340905bf69fa8d09206d331ca7c
#
_cell.length_a   1.000
_cell.length_b   1.000
_cell.length_c   1.000
_cell.angle_alpha   90.00
_cell.angle_beta   90.00
_cell.angle_gamma   90.00
#
_symmetry.space_group_name_H-M   'P 1'
#
loop_
_entity.id
_entity.type
_entity.pdbx_description
1 polymer ?
#
loop_
_entity_poly.entity_id
_entity_poly.type
_entity_poly.pdbx_seq_one_letter_code
_entity_poly.pdbx_strand_id
1 'polypeptide(L)'
;MDNPQPELPMPFPAQASDMPLLPARMVNEYQYCPRLAYLEWVQGEWADSSDTVDGRYRHRRVDKPGGTLPEPADEGDGERFHARSITLSSARLGLIARMDLVEGEGSVVTPVDYKRGKRPHVARGAYDPERVQLCVQGLILEEHGYRCEQGILYFAESRERVPVRFDEELRALTHNAISGLRFIAAGGQTPLPLEDSPKCPRCSLVGICLPDEVNFIRDEKIAPRPLAVARDDALPLYIQARGAKLSKKGETLEVSIDDQKIQTVRLI
;
A
#
# COMPACT_ATOMS: atom_id res chain seq x y z
N MET A 1 27.45 23.40 33.84
CA MET A 1 28.15 23.43 32.54
C MET A 1 27.40 22.48 31.63
N ASP A 2 26.38 23.07 30.98
CA ASP A 2 25.56 22.32 30.04
C ASP A 2 26.36 22.12 28.75
N ASN A 3 26.61 20.86 28.45
CA ASN A 3 27.21 20.43 27.18
C ASN A 3 26.12 20.39 26.12
N PRO A 4 26.09 21.31 25.16
CA PRO A 4 25.09 21.22 24.09
C PRO A 4 25.34 19.96 23.28
N GLN A 5 24.35 19.09 23.22
CA GLN A 5 24.36 17.96 22.29
C GLN A 5 24.51 18.51 20.87
N PRO A 6 25.41 17.95 20.04
CA PRO A 6 25.52 18.39 18.67
C PRO A 6 24.20 18.09 17.95
N GLU A 7 23.55 19.13 17.46
CA GLU A 7 22.44 18.96 16.52
C GLU A 7 22.97 18.14 15.32
N LEU A 8 22.40 16.97 15.14
CA LEU A 8 22.65 16.19 13.93
C LEU A 8 22.22 17.05 12.73
N PRO A 9 23.10 17.32 11.76
CA PRO A 9 22.74 18.10 10.60
C PRO A 9 21.55 17.42 9.92
N MET A 10 20.42 18.11 9.85
CA MET A 10 19.29 17.65 9.05
C MET A 10 19.79 17.43 7.63
N PRO A 11 19.61 16.23 7.05
CA PRO A 11 20.20 15.88 5.75
C PRO A 11 19.61 16.65 4.56
N PHE A 12 18.73 17.62 4.83
CA PHE A 12 18.09 18.44 3.81
C PHE A 12 18.19 19.93 4.17
N PRO A 13 18.62 20.77 3.21
CA PRO A 13 18.59 22.23 3.40
C PRO A 13 17.15 22.70 3.63
N ALA A 14 17.00 23.70 4.49
CA ALA A 14 15.70 24.27 4.90
C ALA A 14 14.89 24.95 3.78
N GLN A 15 15.36 24.92 2.54
CA GLN A 15 14.69 25.48 1.36
C GLN A 15 14.55 24.39 0.29
N ALA A 16 13.47 23.64 0.38
CA ALA A 16 13.10 22.61 -0.59
C ALA A 16 12.25 23.18 -1.74
N SER A 17 12.51 24.40 -2.22
CA SER A 17 11.74 25.00 -3.32
C SER A 17 11.84 24.25 -4.66
N ASP A 18 12.87 23.43 -4.86
CA ASP A 18 13.11 22.70 -6.10
C ASP A 18 12.99 21.17 -5.98
N MET A 19 12.71 20.64 -4.80
CA MET A 19 12.52 19.19 -4.65
C MET A 19 11.08 18.78 -5.02
N PRO A 20 10.91 17.68 -5.78
CA PRO A 20 9.58 17.19 -6.11
C PRO A 20 8.80 16.83 -4.84
N LEU A 21 7.52 17.21 -4.80
CA LEU A 21 6.62 16.86 -3.71
C LEU A 21 6.45 15.34 -3.67
N LEU A 22 6.63 14.74 -2.50
CA LEU A 22 6.40 13.31 -2.28
C LEU A 22 4.90 13.03 -2.20
N PRO A 23 4.35 12.15 -3.04
CA PRO A 23 2.97 11.73 -2.90
C PRO A 23 2.73 10.97 -1.59
N ALA A 24 1.62 11.24 -0.90
CA ALA A 24 1.22 10.52 0.32
C ALA A 24 1.23 8.99 0.13
N ARG A 25 0.91 8.50 -1.08
CA ARG A 25 1.01 7.10 -1.44
C ARG A 25 2.43 6.55 -1.27
N MET A 26 3.45 7.30 -1.61
CA MET A 26 4.82 6.83 -1.45
C MET A 26 5.23 6.64 0.01
N VAL A 27 4.63 7.40 0.93
CA VAL A 27 4.83 7.20 2.37
C VAL A 27 4.16 5.90 2.85
N ASN A 28 3.00 5.56 2.29
CA ASN A 28 2.36 4.26 2.50
C ASN A 28 3.25 3.11 2.00
N GLU A 29 3.76 3.22 0.76
CA GLU A 29 4.65 2.20 0.17
C GLU A 29 5.94 2.02 0.99
N TYR A 30 6.51 3.12 1.50
CA TYR A 30 7.67 3.04 2.38
C TYR A 30 7.37 2.30 3.68
N GLN A 31 6.22 2.59 4.29
CA GLN A 31 5.80 1.91 5.51
C GLN A 31 5.46 0.43 5.26
N TYR A 32 5.02 0.10 4.06
CA TYR A 32 4.83 -1.28 3.63
C TYR A 32 6.16 -1.99 3.44
N CYS A 33 7.07 -1.41 2.65
CA CYS A 33 8.41 -1.90 2.36
C CYS A 33 9.29 -0.78 1.79
N PRO A 34 10.41 -0.41 2.45
CA PRO A 34 11.31 0.64 1.95
C PRO A 34 11.83 0.39 0.53
N ARG A 35 12.13 -0.87 0.18
CA ARG A 35 12.59 -1.23 -1.17
C ARG A 35 11.50 -1.01 -2.22
N LEU A 36 10.23 -1.32 -1.92
CA LEU A 36 9.11 -1.04 -2.82
C LEU A 36 9.01 0.46 -3.14
N ALA A 37 9.02 1.30 -2.10
CA ALA A 37 8.97 2.75 -2.29
C ALA A 37 10.16 3.28 -3.09
N TYR A 38 11.36 2.73 -2.89
CA TYR A 38 12.54 3.10 -3.65
C TYR A 38 12.43 2.71 -5.12
N LEU A 39 12.01 1.48 -5.41
CA LEU A 39 11.83 0.99 -6.77
C LEU A 39 10.79 1.85 -7.52
N GLU A 40 9.65 2.14 -6.90
CA GLU A 40 8.61 2.96 -7.53
C GLU A 40 9.01 4.43 -7.66
N TRP A 41 9.54 5.05 -6.61
CA TRP A 41 9.79 6.49 -6.58
C TRP A 41 11.10 6.91 -7.21
N VAL A 42 12.20 6.17 -6.95
CA VAL A 42 13.54 6.54 -7.40
C VAL A 42 13.86 5.90 -8.76
N GLN A 43 13.50 4.63 -8.94
CA GLN A 43 13.81 3.91 -10.18
C GLN A 43 12.67 3.98 -11.20
N GLY A 44 11.48 4.45 -10.82
CA GLY A 44 10.35 4.56 -11.73
C GLY A 44 9.75 3.22 -12.14
N GLU A 45 10.02 2.15 -11.37
CA GLU A 45 9.51 0.82 -11.67
C GLU A 45 8.01 0.74 -11.40
N TRP A 46 7.30 0.12 -12.31
CA TRP A 46 5.86 -0.08 -12.19
C TRP A 46 5.44 -1.41 -12.78
N ALA A 47 4.65 -2.16 -12.03
CA ALA A 47 3.99 -3.37 -12.52
C ALA A 47 2.53 -3.41 -12.04
N ASP A 48 1.64 -3.78 -12.95
CA ASP A 48 0.24 -4.01 -12.60
C ASP A 48 0.09 -5.37 -11.93
N SER A 49 -0.50 -5.37 -10.75
CA SER A 49 -1.05 -6.58 -10.12
C SER A 49 -2.56 -6.61 -10.30
N SER A 50 -3.18 -7.77 -10.10
CA SER A 50 -4.65 -7.89 -10.06
C SER A 50 -5.27 -6.88 -9.08
N ASP A 51 -4.59 -6.62 -7.96
CA ASP A 51 -5.04 -5.70 -6.93
C ASP A 51 -4.95 -4.24 -7.36
N THR A 52 -3.89 -3.84 -8.06
CA THR A 52 -3.72 -2.47 -8.58
C THR A 52 -4.69 -2.15 -9.71
N VAL A 53 -4.92 -3.10 -10.62
CA VAL A 53 -5.88 -2.95 -11.75
C VAL A 53 -7.31 -2.78 -11.22
N ASP A 54 -7.74 -3.64 -10.33
CA ASP A 54 -9.08 -3.59 -9.74
C ASP A 54 -9.26 -2.34 -8.85
N GLY A 55 -8.21 -1.91 -8.13
CA GLY A 55 -8.22 -0.67 -7.36
C GLY A 55 -8.51 0.53 -8.25
N ARG A 56 -7.78 0.69 -9.35
CA ARG A 56 -8.01 1.75 -10.34
C ARG A 56 -9.42 1.74 -10.93
N TYR A 57 -9.97 0.58 -11.23
CA TYR A 57 -11.32 0.49 -11.79
C TYR A 57 -12.41 0.95 -10.81
N ARG A 58 -12.26 0.65 -9.53
CA ARG A 58 -13.21 1.06 -8.47
C ARG A 58 -13.08 2.54 -8.11
N HIS A 59 -11.85 3.07 -8.07
CA HIS A 59 -11.59 4.49 -7.83
C HIS A 59 -12.21 5.41 -8.88
N ARG A 60 -12.40 4.97 -10.12
CA ARG A 60 -13.09 5.77 -11.16
C ARG A 60 -14.46 6.31 -10.76
N ARG A 61 -15.16 5.65 -9.83
CA ARG A 61 -16.46 6.11 -9.34
C ARG A 61 -16.33 7.16 -8.25
N VAL A 62 -15.27 7.10 -7.46
CA VAL A 62 -14.99 8.04 -6.36
C VAL A 62 -14.22 9.26 -6.89
N ASP A 63 -13.46 9.08 -7.95
CA ASP A 63 -12.58 10.08 -8.59
C ASP A 63 -13.34 11.21 -9.34
N LYS A 64 -14.66 11.26 -9.29
CA LYS A 64 -15.40 12.39 -9.85
C LYS A 64 -15.26 13.59 -8.92
N PRO A 65 -14.60 14.67 -9.37
CA PRO A 65 -14.52 15.90 -8.59
C PRO A 65 -15.92 16.36 -8.21
N GLY A 66 -16.11 16.75 -6.98
CA GLY A 66 -17.40 17.23 -6.48
C GLY A 66 -17.26 17.96 -5.16
N GLY A 67 -17.89 19.10 -5.06
CA GLY A 67 -17.74 19.99 -3.91
C GLY A 67 -16.41 20.74 -3.93
N THR A 68 -16.38 21.83 -3.19
CA THR A 68 -15.19 22.64 -2.96
C THR A 68 -14.82 22.53 -1.50
N LEU A 69 -13.55 22.48 -1.20
CA LEU A 69 -13.09 22.60 0.17
C LEU A 69 -13.22 24.09 0.56
N PRO A 70 -14.15 24.47 1.47
CA PRO A 70 -14.32 25.86 1.87
C PRO A 70 -13.09 26.32 2.65
N GLU A 71 -12.85 27.62 2.74
CA GLU A 71 -11.82 28.13 3.66
C GLU A 71 -12.19 27.79 5.12
N PRO A 72 -11.17 27.54 5.98
CA PRO A 72 -11.43 27.27 7.39
C PRO A 72 -12.22 28.41 8.03
N ALA A 73 -13.39 28.13 8.56
CA ALA A 73 -14.22 29.09 9.30
C ALA A 73 -13.96 28.97 10.80
N ASP A 74 -14.28 30.03 11.56
CA ASP A 74 -14.20 30.02 13.01
C ASP A 74 -15.12 28.93 13.62
N GLU A 75 -14.77 28.45 14.82
CA GLU A 75 -15.51 27.37 15.48
C GLU A 75 -16.99 27.79 15.69
N GLY A 76 -17.90 26.96 15.17
CA GLY A 76 -19.33 27.06 15.41
C GLY A 76 -20.16 27.71 14.30
N ASP A 77 -19.55 28.25 13.24
CA ASP A 77 -20.26 29.00 12.19
C ASP A 77 -20.22 28.30 10.81
N GLY A 78 -19.88 27.03 10.74
CA GLY A 78 -19.66 26.32 9.49
C GLY A 78 -20.77 25.35 9.10
N GLU A 79 -21.26 25.44 7.87
CA GLU A 79 -22.10 24.40 7.29
C GLU A 79 -21.33 23.10 7.10
N ARG A 80 -22.03 21.95 7.14
CA ARG A 80 -21.45 20.66 6.81
C ARG A 80 -21.16 20.58 5.32
N PHE A 81 -19.99 20.11 4.99
CA PHE A 81 -19.59 19.96 3.59
C PHE A 81 -18.95 18.61 3.30
N HIS A 82 -18.93 18.28 2.02
CA HIS A 82 -18.26 17.11 1.46
C HIS A 82 -17.50 17.52 0.21
N ALA A 83 -16.17 17.38 0.23
CA ALA A 83 -15.33 17.70 -0.90
C ALA A 83 -14.63 16.43 -1.41
N ARG A 84 -14.73 16.14 -2.70
CA ARG A 84 -14.22 14.90 -3.32
C ARG A 84 -13.07 15.17 -4.26
N SER A 85 -12.14 14.19 -4.34
CA SER A 85 -10.97 14.25 -5.22
C SER A 85 -10.17 15.53 -5.05
N ILE A 86 -9.95 15.93 -3.82
CA ILE A 86 -9.21 17.14 -3.47
C ILE A 86 -7.71 16.85 -3.50
N THR A 87 -6.96 17.67 -4.22
CA THR A 87 -5.50 17.62 -4.22
C THR A 87 -4.95 18.81 -3.45
N LEU A 88 -4.20 18.54 -2.40
CA LEU A 88 -3.50 19.53 -1.58
C LEU A 88 -2.04 19.15 -1.42
N SER A 89 -1.20 20.16 -1.20
CA SER A 89 0.22 19.98 -0.92
C SER A 89 0.62 20.71 0.35
N SER A 90 1.64 20.18 1.02
CA SER A 90 2.31 20.81 2.15
C SER A 90 3.69 21.26 1.69
N ALA A 91 3.92 22.55 1.65
CA ALA A 91 5.25 23.09 1.33
C ALA A 91 6.24 22.77 2.46
N ARG A 92 5.81 22.87 3.70
CA ARG A 92 6.63 22.58 4.89
C ARG A 92 7.07 21.14 4.96
N LEU A 93 6.17 20.21 4.68
CA LEU A 93 6.48 18.77 4.68
C LEU A 93 6.98 18.29 3.31
N GLY A 94 6.86 19.09 2.24
CA GLY A 94 7.19 18.70 0.87
C GLY A 94 6.37 17.50 0.39
N LEU A 95 5.08 17.47 0.71
CA LEU A 95 4.17 16.37 0.42
C LEU A 95 3.03 16.84 -0.48
N ILE A 96 2.46 15.91 -1.21
CA ILE A 96 1.23 16.10 -1.95
C ILE A 96 0.30 14.90 -1.73
N ALA A 97 -0.98 15.17 -1.52
CA ALA A 97 -2.00 14.14 -1.40
C ALA A 97 -3.20 14.44 -2.29
N ARG A 98 -3.71 13.41 -2.96
CA ARG A 98 -5.05 13.41 -3.51
C ARG A 98 -5.95 12.64 -2.55
N MET A 99 -6.91 13.33 -1.98
CA MET A 99 -7.86 12.81 -0.99
C MET A 99 -9.14 12.40 -1.70
N ASP A 100 -9.64 11.19 -1.44
CA ASP A 100 -10.87 10.68 -2.07
C ASP A 100 -12.09 11.51 -1.64
N LEU A 101 -12.20 11.78 -0.34
CA LEU A 101 -13.27 12.57 0.25
C LEU A 101 -12.74 13.29 1.51
N VAL A 102 -13.15 14.52 1.69
CA VAL A 102 -13.01 15.28 2.94
C VAL A 102 -14.39 15.66 3.42
N GLU A 103 -14.76 15.18 4.60
CA GLU A 103 -15.99 15.55 5.30
C GLU A 103 -15.63 16.62 6.34
N GLY A 104 -16.44 17.65 6.52
CA GLY A 104 -16.13 18.69 7.48
C GLY A 104 -17.33 19.52 7.90
N GLU A 105 -17.11 20.28 8.98
CA GLU A 105 -18.02 21.28 9.52
C GLU A 105 -17.17 22.45 10.07
N GLY A 106 -17.27 23.61 9.45
CA GLY A 106 -16.40 24.75 9.76
C GLY A 106 -14.92 24.43 9.53
N SER A 107 -14.10 24.62 10.55
CA SER A 107 -12.66 24.31 10.49
C SER A 107 -12.32 22.85 10.81
N VAL A 108 -13.28 22.04 11.28
CA VAL A 108 -13.04 20.65 11.65
C VAL A 108 -13.26 19.74 10.44
N VAL A 109 -12.23 18.99 10.06
CA VAL A 109 -12.28 18.12 8.88
C VAL A 109 -11.83 16.70 9.18
N THR A 110 -12.33 15.77 8.39
CA THR A 110 -12.03 14.35 8.48
C THR A 110 -11.80 13.81 7.07
N PRO A 111 -10.56 13.48 6.67
CA PRO A 111 -10.30 12.81 5.41
C PRO A 111 -10.83 11.38 5.46
N VAL A 112 -11.43 10.94 4.35
CA VAL A 112 -11.94 9.58 4.17
C VAL A 112 -11.24 8.96 2.99
N ASP A 113 -10.50 7.89 3.23
CA ASP A 113 -9.74 7.16 2.22
C ASP A 113 -10.43 5.82 1.93
N TYR A 114 -10.68 5.53 0.65
CA TYR A 114 -11.43 4.36 0.23
C TYR A 114 -10.50 3.17 -0.02
N LYS A 115 -10.74 2.08 0.71
CA LYS A 115 -10.03 0.81 0.55
C LYS A 115 -10.95 -0.23 -0.10
N ARG A 116 -10.43 -0.93 -1.09
CA ARG A 116 -11.18 -1.90 -1.88
C ARG A 116 -11.69 -3.10 -1.06
N GLY A 117 -10.82 -3.65 -0.20
CA GLY A 117 -11.04 -4.93 0.48
C GLY A 117 -12.00 -4.88 1.66
N LYS A 118 -11.96 -5.96 2.44
CA LYS A 118 -12.63 -6.03 3.74
C LYS A 118 -11.74 -5.42 4.82
N ARG A 119 -12.35 -4.93 5.88
CA ARG A 119 -11.63 -4.54 7.07
C ARG A 119 -10.75 -5.69 7.57
N PRO A 120 -9.45 -5.46 7.79
CA PRO A 120 -8.57 -6.50 8.32
C PRO A 120 -8.86 -6.80 9.79
N HIS A 121 -8.69 -8.08 10.18
CA HIS A 121 -8.84 -8.53 11.55
C HIS A 121 -7.56 -8.24 12.37
N VAL A 122 -7.26 -6.96 12.55
CA VAL A 122 -6.13 -6.49 13.38
C VAL A 122 -6.64 -5.55 14.46
N ALA A 123 -5.93 -5.46 15.57
CA ALA A 123 -6.37 -4.72 16.77
C ALA A 123 -6.76 -3.26 16.48
N ARG A 124 -6.05 -2.59 15.57
CA ARG A 124 -6.31 -1.19 15.18
C ARG A 124 -7.30 -1.07 14.01
N GLY A 125 -7.84 -2.18 13.50
CA GLY A 125 -8.80 -2.21 12.38
C GLY A 125 -8.24 -1.83 11.01
N ALA A 126 -6.94 -1.49 10.93
CA ALA A 126 -6.22 -1.16 9.70
C ALA A 126 -4.72 -1.40 9.89
N TYR A 127 -3.99 -1.62 8.81
CA TYR A 127 -2.54 -1.74 8.83
C TYR A 127 -1.85 -0.37 8.88
N ASP A 128 -0.64 -0.32 9.41
CA ASP A 128 0.13 0.93 9.56
C ASP A 128 0.38 1.68 8.25
N PRO A 129 0.65 1.04 7.09
CA PRO A 129 0.76 1.76 5.82
C PRO A 129 -0.45 2.63 5.49
N GLU A 130 -1.67 2.09 5.65
CA GLU A 130 -2.93 2.79 5.40
C GLU A 130 -3.17 3.91 6.42
N ARG A 131 -2.84 3.65 7.69
CA ARG A 131 -2.96 4.63 8.77
C ARG A 131 -2.00 5.81 8.58
N VAL A 132 -0.76 5.53 8.19
CA VAL A 132 0.26 6.53 7.88
C VAL A 132 -0.16 7.39 6.69
N GLN A 133 -0.64 6.79 5.59
CA GLN A 133 -1.14 7.55 4.44
C GLN A 133 -2.27 8.51 4.83
N LEU A 134 -3.20 8.04 5.63
CA LEU A 134 -4.33 8.85 6.10
C LEU A 134 -3.87 9.98 7.03
N CYS A 135 -2.88 9.71 7.90
CA CYS A 135 -2.28 10.72 8.76
C CYS A 135 -1.54 11.80 7.96
N VAL A 136 -0.85 11.43 6.86
CA VAL A 136 -0.25 12.41 5.92
C VAL A 136 -1.33 13.36 5.37
N GLN A 137 -2.50 12.84 5.00
CA GLN A 137 -3.61 13.68 4.53
C GLN A 137 -4.05 14.67 5.63
N GLY A 138 -4.14 14.19 6.88
CA GLY A 138 -4.46 15.04 8.04
C GLY A 138 -3.43 16.16 8.27
N LEU A 139 -2.14 15.82 8.24
CA LEU A 139 -1.05 16.79 8.40
C LEU A 139 -1.06 17.88 7.31
N ILE A 140 -1.42 17.51 6.07
CA ILE A 140 -1.58 18.46 4.97
C ILE A 140 -2.77 19.39 5.24
N LEU A 141 -3.92 18.84 5.65
CA LEU A 141 -5.11 19.63 5.99
C LEU A 141 -4.83 20.61 7.14
N GLU A 142 -4.08 20.19 8.16
CA GLU A 142 -3.70 21.06 9.28
C GLU A 142 -2.81 22.23 8.83
N GLU A 143 -1.90 22.03 7.87
CA GLU A 143 -1.11 23.12 7.30
C GLU A 143 -1.97 24.13 6.52
N HIS A 144 -3.10 23.71 6.00
CA HIS A 144 -4.09 24.58 5.36
C HIS A 144 -5.08 25.23 6.35
N GLY A 145 -4.82 25.13 7.67
CA GLY A 145 -5.58 25.82 8.70
C GLY A 145 -6.78 25.05 9.25
N TYR A 146 -6.98 23.79 8.83
CA TYR A 146 -8.06 22.97 9.38
C TYR A 146 -7.62 22.27 10.66
N ARG A 147 -8.61 21.90 11.49
CA ARG A 147 -8.40 21.00 12.62
C ARG A 147 -8.72 19.58 12.17
N CYS A 148 -7.72 18.69 12.21
CA CYS A 148 -7.83 17.32 11.73
C CYS A 148 -7.24 16.33 12.73
N GLU A 149 -8.04 15.84 13.66
CA GLU A 149 -7.60 14.95 14.74
C GLU A 149 -7.72 13.46 14.37
N GLN A 150 -8.46 13.14 13.32
CA GLN A 150 -8.70 11.78 12.86
C GLN A 150 -9.03 11.74 11.38
N GLY A 151 -8.93 10.56 10.80
CA GLY A 151 -9.44 10.24 9.47
C GLY A 151 -10.24 8.95 9.49
N ILE A 152 -10.81 8.56 8.36
CA ILE A 152 -11.62 7.36 8.20
C ILE A 152 -11.08 6.54 7.05
N LEU A 153 -10.86 5.24 7.29
CA LEU A 153 -10.66 4.23 6.25
C LEU A 153 -12.01 3.57 5.94
N TYR A 154 -12.49 3.71 4.72
CA TYR A 154 -13.71 3.06 4.28
C TYR A 154 -13.40 1.79 3.49
N PHE A 155 -13.72 0.65 4.05
CA PHE A 155 -13.54 -0.66 3.43
C PHE A 155 -14.78 -1.02 2.58
N ALA A 156 -14.66 -0.90 1.26
CA ALA A 156 -15.81 -0.99 0.36
C ALA A 156 -16.47 -2.37 0.31
N GLU A 157 -15.72 -3.45 0.51
CA GLU A 157 -16.26 -4.81 0.46
C GLU A 157 -17.04 -5.17 1.73
N SER A 158 -16.55 -4.79 2.92
CA SER A 158 -17.26 -4.98 4.18
C SER A 158 -18.21 -3.82 4.52
N ARG A 159 -18.14 -2.69 3.77
CA ARG A 159 -18.92 -1.46 4.00
C ARG A 159 -18.70 -0.86 5.40
N GLU A 160 -17.51 -1.03 5.93
CA GLU A 160 -17.16 -0.55 7.26
C GLU A 160 -16.33 0.73 7.20
N ARG A 161 -16.65 1.65 8.11
CA ARG A 161 -15.88 2.88 8.36
C ARG A 161 -15.05 2.67 9.61
N VAL A 162 -13.73 2.73 9.46
CA VAL A 162 -12.78 2.56 10.58
C VAL A 162 -12.18 3.92 10.89
N PRO A 163 -12.49 4.52 12.05
CA PRO A 163 -11.87 5.75 12.48
C PRO A 163 -10.42 5.50 12.88
N VAL A 164 -9.54 6.38 12.44
CA VAL A 164 -8.11 6.38 12.77
C VAL A 164 -7.77 7.70 13.42
N ARG A 165 -7.51 7.69 14.73
CA ARG A 165 -7.04 8.87 15.45
C ARG A 165 -5.60 9.19 15.08
N PHE A 166 -5.30 10.47 14.92
CA PHE A 166 -3.95 10.97 14.66
C PHE A 166 -3.27 11.31 15.99
N ASP A 167 -3.12 10.27 16.81
CA ASP A 167 -2.42 10.34 18.09
C ASP A 167 -0.91 10.59 17.89
N GLU A 168 -0.22 10.87 18.98
CA GLU A 168 1.21 11.18 18.97
C GLU A 168 2.03 10.00 18.38
N GLU A 169 1.66 8.75 18.70
CA GLU A 169 2.33 7.57 18.17
C GLU A 169 2.23 7.50 16.64
N LEU A 170 1.03 7.68 16.08
CA LEU A 170 0.83 7.64 14.63
C LEU A 170 1.50 8.82 13.93
N ARG A 171 1.45 10.01 14.52
CA ARG A 171 2.15 11.20 14.00
C ARG A 171 3.67 10.97 13.95
N ALA A 172 4.25 10.45 15.03
CA ALA A 172 5.67 10.12 15.09
C ALA A 172 6.04 9.05 14.04
N LEU A 173 5.24 7.98 13.92
CA LEU A 173 5.42 6.95 12.89
C LEU A 173 5.37 7.55 11.48
N THR A 174 4.43 8.47 11.23
CA THR A 174 4.27 9.15 9.95
C THR A 174 5.47 10.03 9.61
N HIS A 175 5.94 10.84 10.56
CA HIS A 175 7.14 11.67 10.37
C HIS A 175 8.40 10.82 10.13
N ASN A 176 8.55 9.71 10.85
CA ASN A 176 9.64 8.77 10.64
C ASN A 176 9.59 8.14 9.24
N ALA A 177 8.39 7.77 8.76
CA ALA A 177 8.23 7.24 7.42
C ALA A 177 8.56 8.27 6.33
N ILE A 178 8.14 9.52 6.48
CA ILE A 178 8.49 10.62 5.56
C ILE A 178 10.01 10.84 5.52
N SER A 179 10.63 10.95 6.68
CA SER A 179 12.08 11.17 6.79
C SER A 179 12.87 9.98 6.25
N GLY A 180 12.44 8.76 6.56
CA GLY A 180 13.07 7.54 6.08
C GLY A 180 12.97 7.39 4.55
N LEU A 181 11.80 7.69 3.95
CA LEU A 181 11.64 7.68 2.51
C LEU A 181 12.59 8.68 1.83
N ARG A 182 12.71 9.88 2.36
CA ARG A 182 13.65 10.88 1.85
C ARG A 182 15.10 10.45 1.99
N PHE A 183 15.44 9.86 3.12
CA PHE A 183 16.78 9.37 3.38
C PHE A 183 17.19 8.31 2.36
N ILE A 184 16.34 7.30 2.11
CA ILE A 184 16.65 6.27 1.10
C ILE A 184 16.70 6.86 -0.32
N ALA A 185 15.81 7.80 -0.64
CA ALA A 185 15.79 8.45 -1.95
C ALA A 185 17.07 9.26 -2.22
N ALA A 186 17.60 9.94 -1.19
CA ALA A 186 18.84 10.70 -1.29
C ALA A 186 20.09 9.80 -1.29
N GLY A 187 20.03 8.64 -0.65
CA GLY A 187 21.17 7.74 -0.49
C GLY A 187 21.63 7.04 -1.77
N GLY A 188 20.81 7.01 -2.81
CA GLY A 188 21.14 6.42 -4.12
C GLY A 188 21.39 4.90 -4.07
N GLN A 189 21.14 4.25 -2.95
CA GLN A 189 21.29 2.81 -2.79
C GLN A 189 19.93 2.15 -2.58
N THR A 190 19.67 1.14 -3.39
CA THR A 190 18.45 0.35 -3.27
C THR A 190 18.41 -0.38 -1.91
N PRO A 191 17.39 -0.15 -1.07
CA PRO A 191 17.26 -0.87 0.20
C PRO A 191 17.22 -2.39 -0.01
N LEU A 192 17.65 -3.13 0.99
CA LEU A 192 17.57 -4.59 0.94
C LEU A 192 16.11 -5.06 0.93
N PRO A 193 15.81 -6.17 0.25
CA PRO A 193 14.48 -6.76 0.29
C PRO A 193 14.18 -7.32 1.69
N LEU A 194 12.88 -7.44 1.99
CA LEU A 194 12.43 -8.10 3.20
C LEU A 194 12.79 -9.60 3.14
N GLU A 195 13.19 -10.16 4.27
CA GLU A 195 13.49 -11.58 4.40
C GLU A 195 12.24 -12.34 4.81
N ASP A 196 11.93 -13.43 4.10
CA ASP A 196 10.80 -14.34 4.35
C ASP A 196 9.48 -13.64 4.73
N SER A 197 9.20 -12.51 4.11
CA SER A 197 8.05 -11.70 4.46
C SER A 197 6.80 -12.12 3.68
N PRO A 198 5.65 -12.33 4.36
CA PRO A 198 4.38 -12.62 3.71
C PRO A 198 3.85 -11.47 2.83
N LYS A 199 4.46 -10.29 2.92
CA LYS A 199 4.14 -9.13 2.07
C LYS A 199 4.64 -9.34 0.63
N CYS A 200 5.78 -10.01 0.44
CA CYS A 200 6.44 -10.12 -0.86
C CYS A 200 5.59 -10.81 -1.92
N PRO A 201 4.93 -11.96 -1.68
CA PRO A 201 4.08 -12.62 -2.69
C PRO A 201 2.88 -11.79 -3.15
N ARG A 202 2.50 -10.78 -2.39
CA ARG A 202 1.38 -9.85 -2.72
C ARG A 202 1.85 -8.53 -3.31
N CYS A 203 3.16 -8.31 -3.35
CA CYS A 203 3.74 -7.08 -3.86
C CYS A 203 3.67 -7.06 -5.40
N SER A 204 3.23 -5.95 -5.98
CA SER A 204 3.17 -5.76 -7.42
C SER A 204 4.55 -5.89 -8.08
N LEU A 205 5.61 -5.48 -7.37
CA LEU A 205 6.98 -5.51 -7.87
C LEU A 205 7.77 -6.76 -7.48
N VAL A 206 7.14 -7.83 -6.99
CA VAL A 206 7.86 -9.03 -6.57
C VAL A 206 8.73 -9.63 -7.68
N GLY A 207 8.24 -9.62 -8.93
CA GLY A 207 8.96 -10.13 -10.09
C GLY A 207 10.12 -9.23 -10.58
N ILE A 208 10.19 -7.99 -10.11
CA ILE A 208 11.30 -7.06 -10.37
C ILE A 208 12.25 -7.05 -9.17
N CYS A 209 11.68 -7.03 -7.96
CA CYS A 209 12.42 -7.01 -6.71
C CYS A 209 13.22 -8.29 -6.44
N LEU A 210 12.68 -9.45 -6.83
CA LEU A 210 13.26 -10.79 -6.64
C LEU A 210 13.80 -10.99 -5.21
N PRO A 211 12.93 -10.85 -4.17
CA PRO A 211 13.40 -10.77 -2.79
C PRO A 211 14.12 -12.03 -2.33
N ASP A 212 13.66 -13.19 -2.73
CA ASP A 212 14.21 -14.48 -2.30
C ASP A 212 15.56 -14.73 -2.97
N GLU A 213 15.69 -14.43 -4.26
CA GLU A 213 16.92 -14.58 -5.03
C GLU A 213 18.00 -13.59 -4.55
N VAL A 214 17.62 -12.33 -4.31
CA VAL A 214 18.55 -11.31 -3.81
C VAL A 214 19.05 -11.66 -2.41
N ASN A 215 18.19 -12.13 -1.53
CA ASN A 215 18.58 -12.54 -0.18
C ASN A 215 19.45 -13.80 -0.21
N PHE A 216 19.14 -14.79 -1.06
CA PHE A 216 19.95 -15.99 -1.24
C PHE A 216 21.36 -15.69 -1.77
N ILE A 217 21.49 -14.81 -2.77
CA ILE A 217 22.79 -14.41 -3.30
C ILE A 217 23.62 -13.69 -2.22
N ARG A 218 22.97 -12.94 -1.34
CA ARG A 218 23.63 -12.22 -0.25
C ARG A 218 24.05 -13.15 0.89
N ASP A 219 23.23 -14.12 1.21
CA ASP A 219 23.50 -15.12 2.25
C ASP A 219 22.89 -16.47 1.84
N GLU A 220 23.74 -17.41 1.46
CA GLU A 220 23.34 -18.76 1.02
C GLU A 220 22.60 -19.58 2.10
N LYS A 221 22.59 -19.11 3.35
CA LYS A 221 21.80 -19.72 4.43
C LYS A 221 20.33 -19.36 4.34
N ILE A 222 19.98 -18.31 3.60
CA ILE A 222 18.59 -17.88 3.38
C ILE A 222 18.04 -18.66 2.19
N ALA A 223 17.29 -19.71 2.46
CA ALA A 223 16.64 -20.49 1.39
C ALA A 223 15.55 -19.68 0.69
N PRO A 224 15.52 -19.68 -0.66
CA PRO A 224 14.40 -19.08 -1.39
C PRO A 224 13.10 -19.80 -1.06
N ARG A 225 12.01 -19.07 -1.02
CA ARG A 225 10.69 -19.68 -0.84
C ARG A 225 10.33 -20.52 -2.06
N PRO A 226 9.71 -21.71 -1.88
CA PRO A 226 9.26 -22.49 -3.00
C PRO A 226 8.15 -21.74 -3.76
N LEU A 227 8.28 -21.64 -5.08
CA LEU A 227 7.26 -21.04 -5.95
C LEU A 227 5.92 -21.78 -5.90
N ALA A 228 5.99 -23.08 -5.61
CA ALA A 228 4.82 -23.92 -5.38
C ALA A 228 5.13 -24.88 -4.23
N VAL A 229 4.16 -25.04 -3.33
CA VAL A 229 4.24 -26.09 -2.32
C VAL A 229 4.04 -27.42 -3.07
N ALA A 230 5.07 -28.26 -3.09
CA ALA A 230 4.93 -29.62 -3.57
C ALA A 230 3.91 -30.34 -2.68
N ARG A 231 2.78 -30.72 -3.27
CA ARG A 231 1.85 -31.64 -2.61
C ARG A 231 2.29 -33.03 -2.98
N ASP A 232 2.68 -33.83 -2.01
CA ASP A 232 3.12 -35.21 -2.23
C ASP A 232 2.03 -36.07 -2.86
N ASP A 233 0.78 -35.64 -2.76
CA ASP A 233 -0.42 -36.28 -3.30
C ASP A 233 -0.90 -35.76 -4.66
N ALA A 234 -0.30 -34.66 -5.14
CA ALA A 234 -0.65 -34.02 -6.41
C ALA A 234 0.37 -34.36 -7.50
N LEU A 235 0.21 -35.49 -8.15
CA LEU A 235 0.98 -35.76 -9.36
C LEU A 235 0.47 -34.87 -10.50
N PRO A 236 1.33 -34.12 -11.18
CA PRO A 236 0.95 -33.35 -12.35
C PRO A 236 0.50 -34.28 -13.44
N LEU A 237 -0.72 -34.10 -13.94
CA LEU A 237 -1.26 -34.90 -15.00
C LEU A 237 -0.82 -34.34 -16.36
N TYR A 238 0.19 -34.91 -16.97
CA TYR A 238 0.62 -34.55 -18.32
C TYR A 238 0.00 -35.51 -19.34
N ILE A 239 -0.86 -34.98 -20.21
CA ILE A 239 -1.40 -35.72 -21.33
C ILE A 239 -0.64 -35.27 -22.57
N GLN A 240 0.39 -36.02 -22.96
CA GLN A 240 1.20 -35.73 -24.14
C GLN A 240 0.87 -36.66 -25.32
N ALA A 241 0.10 -37.73 -25.11
CA ALA A 241 -0.21 -38.68 -26.15
C ALA A 241 -1.27 -38.15 -27.12
N ARG A 242 -1.01 -38.26 -28.42
CA ARG A 242 -1.97 -37.91 -29.46
C ARG A 242 -3.19 -38.84 -29.33
N GLY A 243 -4.41 -38.30 -29.32
CA GLY A 243 -5.63 -39.08 -29.15
C GLY A 243 -6.05 -39.33 -27.69
N ALA A 244 -5.27 -38.85 -26.71
CA ALA A 244 -5.66 -38.97 -25.32
C ALA A 244 -6.92 -38.14 -25.02
N LYS A 245 -7.86 -38.76 -24.32
CA LYS A 245 -9.10 -38.13 -23.84
C LYS A 245 -9.11 -38.14 -22.32
N LEU A 246 -9.56 -37.05 -21.74
CA LEU A 246 -9.77 -36.91 -20.31
C LEU A 246 -11.26 -36.81 -20.03
N SER A 247 -11.79 -37.72 -19.21
CA SER A 247 -13.20 -37.73 -18.82
C SER A 247 -13.35 -37.71 -17.31
N LYS A 248 -14.26 -36.85 -16.81
CA LYS A 248 -14.60 -36.80 -15.39
C LYS A 248 -15.72 -37.78 -15.09
N LYS A 249 -15.50 -38.68 -14.13
CA LYS A 249 -16.52 -39.58 -13.61
C LYS A 249 -16.62 -39.46 -12.10
N GLY A 250 -17.62 -38.72 -11.64
CA GLY A 250 -17.76 -38.37 -10.21
C GLY A 250 -16.55 -37.62 -9.69
N GLU A 251 -15.87 -38.16 -8.68
CA GLU A 251 -14.66 -37.59 -8.06
C GLU A 251 -13.35 -38.10 -8.72
N THR A 252 -13.44 -38.75 -9.88
CA THR A 252 -12.27 -39.27 -10.57
C THR A 252 -12.14 -38.71 -11.97
N LEU A 253 -10.88 -38.58 -12.43
CA LEU A 253 -10.51 -38.31 -13.81
C LEU A 253 -10.00 -39.60 -14.43
N GLU A 254 -10.58 -40.01 -15.56
CA GLU A 254 -10.10 -41.13 -16.36
C GLU A 254 -9.36 -40.61 -17.59
N VAL A 255 -8.16 -41.12 -17.81
CA VAL A 255 -7.37 -40.91 -19.02
C VAL A 255 -7.53 -42.13 -19.91
N SER A 256 -7.94 -41.94 -21.16
CA SER A 256 -8.03 -43.02 -22.16
C SER A 256 -7.29 -42.61 -23.44
N ILE A 257 -6.72 -43.60 -24.13
CA ILE A 257 -6.13 -43.46 -25.47
C ILE A 257 -6.80 -44.51 -26.33
N ASP A 258 -7.32 -44.11 -27.49
CA ASP A 258 -8.05 -44.99 -28.41
C ASP A 258 -9.15 -45.82 -27.72
N ASP A 259 -9.90 -45.12 -26.84
CA ASP A 259 -10.97 -45.67 -26.00
C ASP A 259 -10.53 -46.74 -24.97
N GLN A 260 -9.24 -47.01 -24.84
CA GLN A 260 -8.69 -47.82 -23.76
C GLN A 260 -8.35 -46.96 -22.56
N LYS A 261 -8.87 -47.33 -21.40
CA LYS A 261 -8.59 -46.66 -20.13
C LYS A 261 -7.15 -46.92 -19.70
N ILE A 262 -6.36 -45.88 -19.58
CA ILE A 262 -4.95 -45.94 -19.19
C ILE A 262 -4.77 -45.71 -17.70
N GLN A 263 -5.42 -44.68 -17.17
CA GLN A 263 -5.22 -44.26 -15.78
C GLN A 263 -6.48 -43.64 -15.19
N THR A 264 -6.67 -43.80 -13.88
CA THR A 264 -7.69 -43.08 -13.08
C THR A 264 -7.00 -42.35 -11.99
N VAL A 265 -7.33 -41.07 -11.85
CA VAL A 265 -6.82 -40.16 -10.78
C VAL A 265 -8.01 -39.66 -9.99
N ARG A 266 -7.94 -39.75 -8.68
CA ARG A 266 -8.98 -39.17 -7.79
C ARG A 266 -8.84 -37.64 -7.74
N LEU A 267 -9.95 -36.96 -7.92
CA LEU A 267 -10.00 -35.53 -7.65
C LEU A 267 -10.07 -35.32 -6.13
N ILE A 268 -9.14 -34.57 -5.60
CA ILE A 268 -9.09 -34.22 -4.17
C ILE A 268 -9.82 -32.88 -3.98
#